data_d047ccb74c67b373b3dc437882e1002d
#
_entry.id   d047ccb74c67b373b3dc437882e1002d
#
_cell.length_a   1.000
_cell.length_b   1.000
_cell.length_c   1.000
_cell.angle_alpha   90.00
_cell.angle_beta   90.00
_cell.angle_gamma   90.00
#
_symmetry.space_group_name_H-M   'P 1'
#
loop_
_entity.id
_entity.type
_entity.pdbx_description
1 polymer ?
#
loop_
_entity_poly.entity_id
_entity_poly.type
_entity_poly.pdbx_seq_one_letter_code
_entity_poly.pdbx_strand_id
1 'polypeptide(L)'
;WVDRLIELGALYMWYHTYRPMGPEASPELALSPEEQLRIRKFVVEMRVKKPIGIIDAYYDADGKALCPAATGFTHHISPWGDIEPCPIVQFARESIYDERPLADTFNNSQFLTDFRQLAASHTRGCIVLERPDLLHELTVLHGAKDTTARNTASAELQSMTLRPSQYNPA
;
A
#
# COMPACT_ATOMS: atom_id res chain seq x y z
N TRP A 1 12.71 7.93 19.51
CA TRP A 1 11.29 8.14 19.26
C TRP A 1 10.41 7.18 20.07
N VAL A 2 10.68 5.88 20.09
CA VAL A 2 9.85 4.89 20.83
C VAL A 2 9.69 5.28 22.28
N ASP A 3 10.79 5.53 23.00
CA ASP A 3 10.74 5.93 24.42
C ASP A 3 9.97 7.24 24.62
N ARG A 4 10.16 8.21 23.72
CA ARG A 4 9.44 9.48 23.79
C ARG A 4 7.93 9.32 23.61
N LEU A 5 7.50 8.42 22.75
CA LEU A 5 6.07 8.13 22.57
C LEU A 5 5.48 7.45 23.81
N ILE A 6 6.24 6.53 24.43
CA ILE A 6 5.84 5.90 25.69
C ILE A 6 5.67 6.94 26.81
N GLU A 7 6.64 7.83 26.99
CA GLU A 7 6.56 8.93 27.96
C GLU A 7 5.34 9.84 27.75
N LEU A 8 4.93 10.02 26.49
CA LEU A 8 3.72 10.78 26.13
C LEU A 8 2.42 9.99 26.28
N GLY A 9 2.49 8.74 26.73
CA GLY A 9 1.33 7.89 26.97
C GLY A 9 0.76 7.22 25.69
N ALA A 10 1.50 7.17 24.61
CA ALA A 10 1.07 6.47 23.40
C ALA A 10 0.98 4.95 23.67
N LEU A 11 -0.14 4.34 23.31
CA LEU A 11 -0.36 2.90 23.46
C LEU A 11 0.17 2.11 22.26
N TYR A 12 0.18 2.73 21.10
CA TYR A 12 0.75 2.14 19.87
C TYR A 12 1.31 3.23 18.96
N MET A 13 2.19 2.83 18.04
CA MET A 13 2.71 3.63 16.94
C MET A 13 2.62 2.86 15.63
N TRP A 14 2.42 3.59 14.55
CA TRP A 14 2.43 3.03 13.22
C TRP A 14 3.67 3.53 12.48
N TYR A 15 4.56 2.61 12.11
CA TYR A 15 5.75 2.91 11.34
C TYR A 15 5.49 2.67 9.85
N HIS A 16 5.57 3.72 9.06
CA HIS A 16 5.46 3.65 7.61
C HIS A 16 6.80 3.92 6.95
N THR A 17 7.22 3.03 6.07
CA THR A 17 8.34 3.28 5.17
C THR A 17 7.96 4.36 4.16
N TYR A 18 8.85 5.33 3.95
CA TYR A 18 8.67 6.33 2.90
C TYR A 18 8.59 5.67 1.53
N ARG A 19 7.63 6.09 0.75
CA ARG A 19 7.41 5.65 -0.63
C ARG A 19 7.48 6.85 -1.55
N PRO A 20 8.49 6.90 -2.45
CA PRO A 20 8.68 8.03 -3.37
C PRO A 20 7.63 7.98 -4.49
N MET A 21 6.49 8.60 -4.25
CA MET A 21 5.37 8.70 -5.18
C MET A 21 5.02 10.16 -5.42
N GLY A 22 4.39 10.41 -6.58
CA GLY A 22 3.98 11.75 -6.98
C GLY A 22 5.08 12.54 -7.70
N PRO A 23 4.74 13.72 -8.20
CA PRO A 23 5.60 14.50 -9.11
C PRO A 23 6.89 15.03 -8.47
N GLU A 24 6.89 15.22 -7.15
CA GLU A 24 8.05 15.74 -6.39
C GLU A 24 8.66 14.68 -5.46
N ALA A 25 8.56 13.41 -5.86
CA ALA A 25 9.12 12.33 -5.07
C ALA A 25 10.64 12.44 -4.93
N SER A 26 11.15 12.18 -3.72
CA SER A 26 12.58 12.16 -3.37
C SER A 26 13.08 10.73 -3.22
N PRO A 27 13.50 10.08 -4.32
CA PRO A 27 13.89 8.66 -4.30
C PRO A 27 15.06 8.34 -3.37
N GLU A 28 15.92 9.31 -3.15
CA GLU A 28 17.09 9.21 -2.26
C GLU A 28 16.70 9.02 -0.78
N LEU A 29 15.46 9.35 -0.41
CA LEU A 29 14.92 9.14 0.94
C LEU A 29 14.33 7.74 1.13
N ALA A 30 14.22 6.95 0.06
CA ALA A 30 13.74 5.58 0.15
C ALA A 30 14.82 4.68 0.78
N LEU A 31 14.40 3.86 1.73
CA LEU A 31 15.30 2.90 2.37
C LEU A 31 15.78 1.85 1.37
N SER A 32 17.06 1.48 1.45
CA SER A 32 17.58 0.29 0.78
C SER A 32 17.01 -0.99 1.43
N PRO A 33 17.08 -2.15 0.75
CA PRO A 33 16.65 -3.42 1.33
C PRO A 33 17.37 -3.74 2.66
N GLU A 34 18.65 -3.40 2.78
CA GLU A 34 19.45 -3.60 4.00
C GLU A 34 18.97 -2.70 5.12
N GLU A 35 18.65 -1.44 4.84
CA GLU A 35 18.09 -0.50 5.81
C GLU A 35 16.71 -0.94 6.27
N GLN A 36 15.87 -1.39 5.34
CA GLN A 36 14.55 -1.93 5.65
C GLN A 36 14.66 -3.15 6.58
N LEU A 37 15.59 -4.05 6.32
CA LEU A 37 15.85 -5.21 7.19
C LEU A 37 16.33 -4.79 8.59
N ARG A 38 17.20 -3.78 8.69
CA ARG A 38 17.64 -3.24 10.00
C ARG A 38 16.46 -2.66 10.78
N ILE A 39 15.61 -1.89 10.14
CA ILE A 39 14.40 -1.33 10.76
C ILE A 39 13.46 -2.45 11.21
N ARG A 40 13.26 -3.48 10.38
CA ARG A 40 12.43 -4.63 10.74
C ARG A 40 12.95 -5.33 12.00
N LYS A 41 14.25 -5.59 12.08
CA LYS A 41 14.88 -6.19 13.28
C LYS A 41 14.67 -5.31 14.50
N PHE A 42 14.89 -4.01 14.38
CA PHE A 42 14.65 -3.05 15.45
C PHE A 42 13.18 -3.07 15.92
N VAL A 43 12.23 -3.01 15.01
CA VAL A 43 10.79 -3.03 15.35
C VAL A 43 10.41 -4.31 16.10
N VAL A 44 10.86 -5.48 15.63
CA VAL A 44 10.62 -6.76 16.31
C VAL A 44 11.21 -6.77 17.71
N GLU A 45 12.44 -6.26 17.88
CA GLU A 45 13.09 -6.14 19.17
C GLU A 45 12.33 -5.22 20.14
N MET A 46 11.87 -4.06 19.64
CA MET A 46 11.12 -3.10 20.46
C MET A 46 9.76 -3.65 20.90
N ARG A 47 9.08 -4.43 20.08
CA ARG A 47 7.83 -5.11 20.45
C ARG A 47 7.98 -6.02 21.68
N VAL A 48 9.16 -6.61 21.84
CA VAL A 48 9.46 -7.48 23.00
C VAL A 48 9.91 -6.68 24.22
N LYS A 49 10.67 -5.60 24.02
CA LYS A 49 11.34 -4.86 25.08
C LYS A 49 10.55 -3.68 25.64
N LYS A 50 9.58 -3.15 24.90
CA LYS A 50 8.91 -1.89 25.23
C LYS A 50 7.41 -2.09 25.37
N PRO A 51 6.75 -1.39 26.32
CA PRO A 51 5.31 -1.48 26.56
C PRO A 51 4.52 -0.61 25.57
N ILE A 52 4.73 -0.81 24.28
CA ILE A 52 4.04 -0.10 23.20
C ILE A 52 3.82 -1.04 22.01
N GLY A 53 2.62 -1.04 21.44
CA GLY A 53 2.34 -1.73 20.18
C GLY A 53 3.03 -1.01 19.02
N ILE A 54 3.82 -1.72 18.21
CA ILE A 54 4.44 -1.14 17.01
C ILE A 54 3.91 -1.89 15.79
N ILE A 55 3.22 -1.17 14.91
CA ILE A 55 2.72 -1.68 13.64
C ILE A 55 3.67 -1.21 12.55
N ASP A 56 4.13 -2.11 11.70
CA ASP A 56 4.97 -1.82 10.54
C ASP A 56 4.40 -2.43 9.26
N ALA A 57 5.23 -2.67 8.26
CA ALA A 57 4.83 -3.40 7.05
C ALA A 57 4.27 -4.79 7.39
N TYR A 58 3.41 -5.27 6.53
CA TYR A 58 2.80 -6.59 6.68
C TYR A 58 3.76 -7.67 6.17
N TYR A 59 3.76 -8.80 6.88
CA TYR A 59 4.56 -9.98 6.57
C TYR A 59 3.69 -11.22 6.67
N ASP A 60 3.92 -12.17 5.78
CA ASP A 60 3.28 -13.49 5.85
C ASP A 60 3.90 -14.37 6.95
N ALA A 61 3.40 -15.60 7.08
CA ALA A 61 3.88 -16.56 8.07
C ALA A 61 5.35 -16.96 7.86
N ASP A 62 5.84 -16.86 6.62
CA ASP A 62 7.23 -17.16 6.26
C ASP A 62 8.17 -15.95 6.44
N GLY A 63 7.64 -14.83 6.94
CA GLY A 63 8.40 -13.60 7.15
C GLY A 63 8.69 -12.82 5.86
N LYS A 64 7.98 -13.10 4.79
CA LYS A 64 8.08 -12.35 3.52
C LYS A 64 7.15 -11.15 3.52
N ALA A 65 7.60 -10.04 2.96
CA ALA A 65 6.78 -8.86 2.84
C ALA A 65 5.51 -9.11 2.00
N LEU A 66 4.42 -8.55 2.43
CA LEU A 66 3.10 -8.74 1.86
C LEU A 66 2.42 -7.39 1.61
N CYS A 67 1.89 -7.20 0.40
CA CYS A 67 1.01 -6.07 0.13
C CYS A 67 -0.35 -6.32 0.82
N PRO A 68 -0.78 -5.49 1.80
CA PRO A 68 -2.04 -5.72 2.50
C PRO A 68 -3.25 -5.67 1.58
N ALA A 69 -3.22 -4.86 0.54
CA ALA A 69 -4.30 -4.79 -0.44
C ALA A 69 -4.41 -6.08 -1.29
N ALA A 70 -3.33 -6.84 -1.45
CA ALA A 70 -3.34 -8.14 -2.13
C ALA A 70 -4.07 -9.23 -1.33
N THR A 71 -4.23 -9.06 -0.01
CA THR A 71 -4.92 -10.05 0.83
C THR A 71 -6.44 -9.96 0.74
N GLY A 72 -6.98 -8.85 0.26
CA GLY A 72 -8.42 -8.58 0.23
C GLY A 72 -9.04 -8.25 1.59
N PHE A 73 -8.26 -8.15 2.66
CA PHE A 73 -8.78 -7.77 3.98
C PHE A 73 -8.93 -6.27 4.17
N THR A 74 -8.26 -5.47 3.36
CA THR A 74 -8.30 -4.02 3.46
C THR A 74 -8.70 -3.40 2.12
N HIS A 75 -9.57 -2.42 2.20
CA HIS A 75 -9.99 -1.56 1.10
C HIS A 75 -9.97 -0.12 1.60
N HIS A 76 -10.03 0.82 0.70
CA HIS A 76 -10.17 2.23 1.03
C HIS A 76 -11.46 2.77 0.41
N ILE A 77 -12.14 3.63 1.13
CA ILE A 77 -13.27 4.40 0.60
C ILE A 77 -12.84 5.86 0.64
N SER A 78 -12.79 6.48 -0.54
CA SER A 78 -12.42 7.88 -0.66
C SER A 78 -13.46 8.80 0.02
N PRO A 79 -13.13 10.08 0.31
CA PRO A 79 -14.11 11.05 0.83
C PRO A 79 -15.33 11.24 -0.08
N TRP A 80 -15.23 10.87 -1.35
CA TRP A 80 -16.31 10.95 -2.34
C TRP A 80 -17.06 9.63 -2.54
N GLY A 81 -16.73 8.61 -1.73
CA GLY A 81 -17.40 7.32 -1.77
C GLY A 81 -16.85 6.34 -2.80
N ASP A 82 -15.73 6.63 -3.45
CA ASP A 82 -15.10 5.71 -4.39
C ASP A 82 -14.46 4.52 -3.65
N ILE A 83 -14.61 3.31 -4.19
CA ILE A 83 -14.07 2.09 -3.60
C ILE A 83 -12.72 1.79 -4.26
N GLU A 84 -11.66 2.00 -3.51
CA GLU A 84 -10.27 1.88 -3.94
C GLU A 84 -9.60 0.63 -3.35
N PRO A 85 -8.62 0.01 -4.04
CA PRO A 85 -7.87 -1.11 -3.50
C PRO A 85 -7.13 -0.81 -2.19
N CYS A 86 -6.57 0.39 -2.09
CA CYS A 86 -5.91 0.90 -0.87
C CYS A 86 -5.77 2.43 -0.97
N PRO A 87 -5.44 3.15 0.14
CA PRO A 87 -5.35 4.61 0.12
C PRO A 87 -4.24 5.18 -0.78
N ILE A 88 -3.35 4.33 -1.29
CA ILE A 88 -2.26 4.73 -2.18
C ILE A 88 -2.65 4.57 -3.65
N VAL A 89 -3.47 3.57 -3.96
CA VAL A 89 -4.00 3.31 -5.31
C VAL A 89 -5.32 4.03 -5.47
N GLN A 90 -5.26 5.29 -5.85
CA GLN A 90 -6.41 6.19 -5.97
C GLN A 90 -7.08 6.04 -7.34
N PHE A 91 -7.56 4.82 -7.60
CA PHE A 91 -8.37 4.45 -8.76
C PHE A 91 -9.55 3.60 -8.31
N ALA A 92 -10.72 3.87 -8.87
CA ALA A 92 -11.92 3.12 -8.55
C ALA A 92 -12.76 2.81 -9.78
N ARG A 93 -13.43 1.68 -9.74
CA ARG A 93 -14.44 1.27 -10.72
C ARG A 93 -15.85 1.43 -10.13
N GLU A 94 -15.98 1.21 -8.84
CA GLU A 94 -17.24 1.19 -8.09
C GLU A 94 -17.25 2.27 -6.99
N SER A 95 -18.47 2.56 -6.52
CA SER A 95 -18.73 3.53 -5.45
C SER A 95 -19.70 2.94 -4.41
N ILE A 96 -19.64 3.48 -3.17
CA ILE A 96 -20.64 3.16 -2.14
C ILE A 96 -22.05 3.66 -2.49
N TYR A 97 -22.16 4.52 -3.49
CA TYR A 97 -23.43 5.06 -3.99
C TYR A 97 -24.03 4.22 -5.14
N ASP A 98 -23.34 3.18 -5.58
CA ASP A 98 -23.87 2.23 -6.54
C ASP A 98 -25.04 1.44 -5.90
N GLU A 99 -25.97 0.98 -6.70
CA GLU A 99 -27.15 0.22 -6.20
C GLU A 99 -26.78 -1.12 -5.57
N ARG A 100 -25.56 -1.62 -5.83
CA ARG A 100 -25.05 -2.90 -5.32
C ARG A 100 -24.69 -2.77 -3.83
N PRO A 101 -25.07 -3.75 -2.98
CA PRO A 101 -24.63 -3.79 -1.58
C PRO A 101 -23.09 -3.79 -1.48
N LEU A 102 -22.55 -3.06 -0.51
CA LEU A 102 -21.11 -2.90 -0.32
C LEU A 102 -20.35 -4.23 -0.17
N ALA A 103 -20.93 -5.17 0.57
CA ALA A 103 -20.36 -6.51 0.74
C ALA A 103 -20.27 -7.26 -0.61
N ASP A 104 -21.28 -7.12 -1.48
CA ASP A 104 -21.28 -7.73 -2.79
C ASP A 104 -20.24 -7.08 -3.70
N THR A 105 -20.03 -5.77 -3.59
CA THR A 105 -19.00 -5.07 -4.33
C THR A 105 -17.63 -5.57 -3.94
N PHE A 106 -17.29 -5.66 -2.66
CA PHE A 106 -15.99 -6.17 -2.20
C PHE A 106 -15.72 -7.61 -2.61
N ASN A 107 -16.76 -8.46 -2.65
CA ASN A 107 -16.62 -9.86 -2.98
C ASN A 107 -16.59 -10.13 -4.50
N ASN A 108 -17.28 -9.30 -5.29
CA ASN A 108 -17.55 -9.57 -6.69
C ASN A 108 -17.03 -8.50 -7.67
N SER A 109 -16.32 -7.47 -7.20
CA SER A 109 -15.64 -6.52 -8.09
C SER A 109 -14.53 -7.22 -8.86
N GLN A 110 -14.62 -7.20 -10.19
CA GLN A 110 -13.56 -7.76 -11.02
C GLN A 110 -12.28 -6.91 -10.94
N PHE A 111 -12.42 -5.58 -10.87
CA PHE A 111 -11.27 -4.69 -10.69
C PHE A 111 -10.50 -4.98 -9.41
N LEU A 112 -11.19 -5.11 -8.27
CA LEU A 112 -10.53 -5.43 -6.99
C LEU A 112 -9.93 -6.85 -7.00
N THR A 113 -10.57 -7.80 -7.68
CA THR A 113 -10.08 -9.17 -7.80
C THR A 113 -8.80 -9.23 -8.62
N ASP A 114 -8.80 -8.61 -9.79
CA ASP A 114 -7.64 -8.59 -10.69
C ASP A 114 -6.49 -7.78 -10.08
N PHE A 115 -6.81 -6.68 -9.36
CA PHE A 115 -5.81 -5.94 -8.59
C PHE A 115 -5.13 -6.83 -7.55
N ARG A 116 -5.90 -7.60 -6.76
CA ARG A 116 -5.35 -8.51 -5.74
C ARG A 116 -4.42 -9.55 -6.36
N GLN A 117 -4.84 -10.17 -7.46
CA GLN A 117 -4.02 -11.16 -8.18
C GLN A 117 -2.74 -10.53 -8.72
N LEU A 118 -2.85 -9.36 -9.34
CA LEU A 118 -1.72 -8.63 -9.88
C LEU A 118 -0.71 -8.26 -8.76
N ALA A 119 -1.19 -7.68 -7.67
CA ALA A 119 -0.34 -7.29 -6.56
C ALA A 119 0.31 -8.50 -5.88
N ALA A 120 -0.41 -9.59 -5.67
CA ALA A 120 0.13 -10.81 -5.08
C ALA A 120 1.23 -11.46 -5.93
N SER A 121 1.08 -11.39 -7.26
CA SER A 121 2.00 -12.06 -8.20
C SER A 121 3.25 -11.24 -8.51
N HIS A 122 3.17 -9.91 -8.44
CA HIS A 122 4.20 -9.02 -9.00
C HIS A 122 4.83 -8.05 -8.02
N THR A 123 4.40 -8.04 -6.77
CA THR A 123 4.97 -7.14 -5.76
C THR A 123 5.20 -7.83 -4.43
N ARG A 124 6.18 -7.31 -3.68
CA ARG A 124 6.43 -7.70 -2.29
C ARG A 124 6.16 -6.57 -1.30
N GLY A 125 6.03 -5.35 -1.76
CA GLY A 125 5.79 -4.20 -0.90
C GLY A 125 4.68 -3.30 -1.42
N CYS A 126 4.88 -2.68 -2.57
CA CYS A 126 3.92 -1.73 -3.12
C CYS A 126 3.93 -1.76 -4.65
N ILE A 127 2.83 -2.16 -5.25
CA ILE A 127 2.70 -2.27 -6.71
C ILE A 127 2.91 -0.93 -7.40
N VAL A 128 2.51 0.19 -6.77
CA VAL A 128 2.73 1.53 -7.33
C VAL A 128 4.22 1.83 -7.54
N LEU A 129 5.10 1.29 -6.69
CA LEU A 129 6.54 1.49 -6.81
C LEU A 129 7.20 0.45 -7.69
N GLU A 130 6.78 -0.80 -7.52
CA GLU A 130 7.47 -1.93 -8.11
C GLU A 130 7.01 -2.20 -9.54
N ARG A 131 5.73 -2.03 -9.82
CA ARG A 131 5.11 -2.28 -11.13
C ARG A 131 4.02 -1.25 -11.47
N PRO A 132 4.35 0.06 -11.52
CA PRO A 132 3.41 1.09 -11.93
C PRO A 132 2.88 0.86 -13.36
N ASP A 133 3.67 0.25 -14.24
CA ASP A 133 3.30 -0.16 -15.58
C ASP A 133 2.08 -1.10 -15.58
N LEU A 134 2.16 -2.21 -14.84
CA LEU A 134 1.05 -3.17 -14.75
C LEU A 134 -0.18 -2.58 -14.06
N LEU A 135 0.04 -1.73 -13.05
CA LEU A 135 -1.08 -1.04 -12.40
C LEU A 135 -1.80 -0.11 -13.39
N HIS A 136 -1.05 0.64 -14.19
CA HIS A 136 -1.63 1.50 -15.22
C HIS A 136 -2.43 0.68 -16.25
N GLU A 137 -1.87 -0.42 -16.77
CA GLU A 137 -2.57 -1.33 -17.69
C GLU A 137 -3.88 -1.85 -17.09
N LEU A 138 -3.86 -2.24 -15.81
CA LEU A 138 -5.05 -2.70 -15.11
C LEU A 138 -6.13 -1.61 -15.01
N THR A 139 -5.74 -0.37 -14.67
CA THR A 139 -6.69 0.75 -14.56
C THR A 139 -7.36 1.05 -15.90
N VAL A 140 -6.59 1.00 -16.98
CA VAL A 140 -7.12 1.18 -18.36
C VAL A 140 -8.04 0.04 -18.74
N LEU A 141 -7.64 -1.22 -18.49
CA LEU A 141 -8.44 -2.42 -18.82
C LEU A 141 -9.83 -2.36 -18.19
N HIS A 142 -9.91 -1.94 -16.93
CA HIS A 142 -11.16 -1.85 -16.19
C HIS A 142 -11.91 -0.52 -16.36
N GLY A 143 -11.34 0.46 -17.08
CA GLY A 143 -11.88 1.81 -17.12
C GLY A 143 -12.02 2.43 -15.72
N ALA A 144 -11.07 2.10 -14.84
CA ALA A 144 -11.05 2.65 -13.49
C ALA A 144 -10.73 4.15 -13.55
N LYS A 145 -11.57 4.96 -12.89
CA LYS A 145 -11.40 6.42 -12.86
C LYS A 145 -10.31 6.82 -11.87
N ASP A 146 -9.59 7.87 -12.19
CA ASP A 146 -8.73 8.59 -11.25
C ASP A 146 -9.60 9.24 -10.16
N THR A 147 -9.35 8.92 -8.91
CA THR A 147 -10.10 9.41 -7.75
C THR A 147 -9.35 10.51 -6.99
N THR A 148 -8.20 10.92 -7.49
CA THR A 148 -7.48 12.06 -6.91
C THR A 148 -8.22 13.37 -7.21
N ALA A 149 -8.16 14.31 -6.28
CA ALA A 149 -8.73 15.65 -6.52
C ALA A 149 -8.03 16.41 -7.67
N ARG A 150 -6.79 15.98 -8.01
CA ARG A 150 -5.99 16.60 -9.07
C ARG A 150 -6.22 16.00 -10.44
N ASN A 151 -6.80 14.81 -10.54
CA ASN A 151 -6.91 14.01 -11.78
C ASN A 151 -5.54 13.79 -12.47
N THR A 152 -4.50 13.52 -11.69
CA THR A 152 -3.12 13.36 -12.18
C THR A 152 -2.57 11.96 -11.99
N ALA A 153 -3.27 11.07 -11.28
CA ALA A 153 -2.75 9.76 -10.92
C ALA A 153 -2.36 8.90 -12.13
N SER A 154 -3.13 8.94 -13.22
CA SER A 154 -2.79 8.24 -14.46
C SER A 154 -1.49 8.74 -15.09
N ALA A 155 -1.31 10.05 -15.18
CA ALA A 155 -0.09 10.64 -15.73
C ALA A 155 1.11 10.40 -14.80
N GLU A 156 0.89 10.45 -13.51
CA GLU A 156 1.91 10.13 -12.50
C GLU A 156 2.38 8.68 -12.64
N LEU A 157 1.48 7.69 -12.75
CA LEU A 157 1.84 6.29 -12.97
C LEU A 157 2.65 6.10 -14.26
N GLN A 158 2.25 6.73 -15.36
CA GLN A 158 2.96 6.64 -16.65
C GLN A 158 4.37 7.21 -16.58
N SER A 159 4.60 8.21 -15.75
CA SER A 159 5.92 8.85 -15.59
C SER A 159 6.84 8.10 -14.62
N MET A 160 6.30 7.17 -13.82
CA MET A 160 7.09 6.43 -12.83
C MET A 160 7.97 5.38 -13.47
N THR A 161 9.22 5.32 -13.01
CA THR A 161 10.14 4.24 -13.37
C THR A 161 9.95 3.04 -12.45
N LEU A 162 10.07 1.84 -13.03
CA LEU A 162 10.09 0.59 -12.27
C LEU A 162 11.20 0.62 -11.21
N ARG A 163 10.88 0.18 -10.01
CA ARG A 163 11.82 0.11 -8.89
C ARG A 163 11.83 -1.29 -8.30
N PRO A 164 13.01 -1.79 -7.90
CA PRO A 164 13.06 -3.03 -7.14
C PRO A 164 12.33 -2.86 -5.81
N SER A 165 11.81 -3.98 -5.28
CA SER A 165 11.18 -3.98 -3.97
C SER A 165 12.17 -3.50 -2.90
N GLN A 166 11.70 -2.65 -1.99
CA GLN A 166 12.45 -2.28 -0.79
C GLN A 166 12.55 -3.44 0.21
N TYR A 167 11.73 -4.47 0.04
CA TYR A 167 11.71 -5.66 0.86
C TYR A 167 12.52 -6.74 0.15
N ASN A 168 13.45 -7.32 0.86
CA ASN A 168 14.30 -8.36 0.31
C ASN A 168 13.42 -9.50 -0.23
N PRO A 169 13.46 -9.83 -1.52
CA PRO A 169 12.87 -11.07 -1.98
C PRO A 169 13.64 -12.20 -1.27
N ALA A 170 12.92 -13.05 -0.60
CA ALA A 170 13.55 -14.22 -0.03
C ALA A 170 14.09 -15.14 -1.12
#